data_36eca7fb64c7d889b4c6ebd2c39b5ad9
#
_entry.id   36eca7fb64c7d889b4c6ebd2c39b5ad9
#
_cell.length_a   1.000
_cell.length_b   1.000
_cell.length_c   1.000
_cell.angle_alpha   90.00
_cell.angle_beta   90.00
_cell.angle_gamma   90.00
#
_symmetry.space_group_name_H-M   'P 1'
#
loop_
_entity.id
_entity.type
_entity.pdbx_description
1 polymer ?
#
loop_
_entity_poly.entity_id
_entity_poly.type
_entity_poly.pdbx_seq_one_letter_code
_entity_poly.pdbx_strand_id
1 'polypeptide(L)'
;MEMVVSPGAEEVAASPERLADAPAAGSVEDSRAGGGAMPQSLEVLRTALADLARGLDSRFVAAGAALSQTYEIVERLIAALERVTGAMDADGAAAAVANMRATADRLIRLPQSQAARATALRDVQQIGVALRGEISRVNRTLSFLRICGLNIKVASAGMAEFSDFADDMFVKLDVAEAEMARIGVEVEVLVDLVPSVFRVEQQLTAECAAVIPRVPASLAEDAGALQAHQTVLAARAAEIAEVARDVRSKLATALGALQIGDIARQRIEHVVTGLGMIHDAVDADPALDADAAAAVRGYGIAMLAAQAADTARDFQRETHVLMQNLHGIAPRAAALLTFRQSGDSGGDSGGDSGGGQRETTFLSGLERSVAEAESVTGRLREADAQSQRLGEATSAMAAQLAARLRNVHRVKDDVQHMAWNTDLRSYRMGEAGHGLAVVASEIRGFAIALEAMSGRIGALFERLASAAGAIGRPEADGEVTQPLAESLDRIREGSVRMREGLAGLGDDATAISDMLRTTTDSVDCHAVGGTLADHATHLAGFGATGDNCPDAAKPALADLLDAIRSLYTMAREREIHRQFALRPDEATAAPAASDAEEGEDDDDGLF
;
A
#
# COMPACT_ATOMS: atom_id res chain seq x y z
N MET A 1 38.66 4.66 47.49
CA MET A 1 39.60 3.58 47.79
C MET A 1 39.77 2.86 46.48
N GLU A 2 40.79 3.16 45.97
CA GLU A 2 41.92 2.82 45.06
C GLU A 2 41.53 2.98 43.61
N MET A 3 41.92 3.96 42.87
CA MET A 3 43.23 4.45 42.39
C MET A 3 44.15 3.33 41.88
N VAL A 4 44.36 3.24 40.56
CA VAL A 4 45.58 2.88 39.82
C VAL A 4 45.33 3.19 38.34
N VAL A 5 45.77 4.29 37.78
CA VAL A 5 47.06 4.62 37.10
C VAL A 5 47.11 4.15 35.62
N SER A 6 47.15 5.18 34.73
CA SER A 6 47.70 5.15 33.36
C SER A 6 49.21 4.89 33.36
N PRO A 7 49.78 4.37 32.28
CA PRO A 7 50.59 5.14 31.35
C PRO A 7 50.43 4.71 29.88
N GLY A 8 50.81 5.37 28.87
CA GLY A 8 51.75 6.42 28.59
C GLY A 8 51.65 6.73 27.10
N ALA A 9 51.77 7.94 26.75
CA ALA A 9 51.92 8.46 25.40
C ALA A 9 53.32 8.07 24.85
N GLU A 10 53.34 7.58 23.63
CA GLU A 10 54.55 7.57 22.82
C GLU A 10 54.30 8.38 21.55
N GLU A 11 54.84 9.55 21.62
CA GLU A 11 55.06 10.56 20.59
C GLU A 11 56.13 10.03 19.62
N VAL A 12 55.74 9.67 18.39
CA VAL A 12 56.69 9.43 17.31
C VAL A 12 56.64 10.63 16.37
N ALA A 13 57.57 11.54 16.60
CA ALA A 13 57.96 12.59 15.68
C ALA A 13 58.58 11.97 14.41
N ALA A 14 57.93 12.14 13.26
CA ALA A 14 58.56 11.94 11.95
C ALA A 14 58.79 13.30 11.32
N SER A 15 60.06 13.62 11.20
CA SER A 15 60.65 14.80 10.58
C SER A 15 60.26 14.91 9.09
N PRO A 16 60.19 16.13 8.54
CA PRO A 16 59.98 16.35 7.12
C PRO A 16 61.29 16.22 6.35
N GLU A 17 61.48 15.18 5.59
CA GLU A 17 62.50 15.13 4.56
C GLU A 17 62.03 15.87 3.30
N ARG A 18 62.60 17.03 3.10
CA ARG A 18 63.14 17.67 1.89
C ARG A 18 62.63 17.12 0.55
N LEU A 19 61.70 17.83 -0.06
CA LEU A 19 61.65 17.98 -1.51
C LEU A 19 62.35 19.33 -1.85
N ALA A 20 63.61 19.26 -2.12
CA ALA A 20 64.39 20.27 -2.84
C ALA A 20 64.88 19.56 -4.09
N ASP A 21 64.30 19.90 -5.23
CA ASP A 21 65.05 20.23 -6.47
C ASP A 21 64.02 20.58 -7.54
N ALA A 22 63.64 21.85 -7.58
CA ALA A 22 63.14 22.46 -8.81
C ALA A 22 64.38 22.83 -9.63
N PRO A 23 64.50 22.40 -10.89
CA PRO A 23 65.56 22.96 -11.74
C PRO A 23 65.20 24.41 -12.01
N ALA A 24 66.19 25.25 -11.69
CA ALA A 24 66.28 26.68 -11.93
C ALA A 24 65.90 27.00 -13.40
N ALA A 25 65.20 28.13 -13.56
CA ALA A 25 65.02 28.82 -14.82
C ALA A 25 66.26 28.73 -15.71
N GLY A 26 66.22 27.83 -16.70
CA GLY A 26 67.17 27.80 -17.79
C GLY A 26 67.01 29.06 -18.62
N SER A 27 68.08 29.87 -18.61
CA SER A 27 68.27 31.05 -19.44
C SER A 27 67.80 30.79 -20.89
N VAL A 28 67.03 31.76 -21.40
CA VAL A 28 66.73 31.96 -22.81
C VAL A 28 68.01 32.24 -23.58
N GLU A 29 68.76 31.20 -23.95
CA GLU A 29 69.91 31.26 -24.86
C GLU A 29 69.94 29.96 -25.70
N ASP A 30 68.90 29.71 -26.49
CA ASP A 30 69.00 28.73 -27.55
C ASP A 30 68.10 29.14 -28.78
N SER A 31 68.27 30.36 -29.19
CA SER A 31 67.64 30.91 -30.37
C SER A 31 68.58 31.26 -31.50
N ARG A 32 69.56 30.44 -31.80
CA ARG A 32 70.36 30.58 -33.06
C ARG A 32 71.04 29.25 -33.40
N ALA A 33 70.31 28.31 -33.97
CA ALA A 33 70.97 27.31 -34.79
C ALA A 33 69.90 26.62 -35.67
N GLY A 34 69.99 26.87 -36.97
CA GLY A 34 69.65 25.89 -38.06
C GLY A 34 68.24 25.47 -38.23
N GLY A 35 67.76 25.80 -39.43
CA GLY A 35 66.60 25.30 -40.17
C GLY A 35 65.79 24.16 -39.65
N GLY A 36 64.43 24.32 -39.59
CA GLY A 36 63.48 23.29 -39.89
C GLY A 36 62.85 22.52 -38.75
N ALA A 37 63.54 22.24 -37.64
CA ALA A 37 63.02 21.41 -36.59
C ALA A 37 62.18 22.20 -35.54
N MET A 38 61.00 21.65 -35.14
CA MET A 38 60.24 22.17 -34.01
C MET A 38 61.11 22.26 -32.79
N PRO A 39 61.11 23.35 -31.98
CA PRO A 39 61.85 23.39 -30.73
C PRO A 39 61.55 22.14 -29.90
N GLN A 40 62.55 21.47 -29.42
CA GLN A 40 62.42 20.22 -28.65
C GLN A 40 61.46 20.38 -27.47
N SER A 41 61.41 21.57 -26.84
CA SER A 41 60.46 21.93 -25.78
C SER A 41 59.00 22.01 -26.25
N LEU A 42 58.75 22.44 -27.48
CA LEU A 42 57.39 22.51 -28.05
C LEU A 42 56.84 21.10 -28.39
N GLU A 43 57.71 20.20 -28.89
CA GLU A 43 57.36 18.82 -29.18
C GLU A 43 57.08 18.03 -27.88
N VAL A 44 57.81 18.27 -26.82
CA VAL A 44 57.52 17.73 -25.48
C VAL A 44 56.14 18.20 -24.99
N LEU A 45 55.82 19.50 -25.18
CA LEU A 45 54.52 20.05 -24.79
C LEU A 45 53.36 19.46 -25.64
N ARG A 46 53.55 19.29 -26.94
CA ARG A 46 52.59 18.64 -27.84
C ARG A 46 52.30 17.22 -27.40
N THR A 47 53.34 16.46 -27.04
CA THR A 47 53.18 15.07 -26.54
C THR A 47 52.47 15.07 -25.18
N ALA A 48 52.80 15.99 -24.28
CA ALA A 48 52.13 16.12 -22.98
C ALA A 48 50.65 16.46 -23.11
N LEU A 49 50.26 17.33 -24.06
CA LEU A 49 48.84 17.60 -24.35
C LEU A 49 48.12 16.38 -24.95
N ALA A 50 48.77 15.60 -25.82
CA ALA A 50 48.22 14.36 -26.35
C ALA A 50 48.00 13.29 -25.27
N ASP A 51 48.95 13.20 -24.32
CA ASP A 51 48.84 12.28 -23.17
C ASP A 51 47.69 12.71 -22.23
N LEU A 52 47.55 14.03 -22.01
CA LEU A 52 46.47 14.57 -21.21
C LEU A 52 45.10 14.27 -21.82
N ALA A 53 44.94 14.44 -23.15
CA ALA A 53 43.72 14.13 -23.88
C ALA A 53 43.35 12.65 -23.71
N ARG A 54 44.32 11.72 -23.88
CA ARG A 54 44.09 10.28 -23.68
C ARG A 54 43.72 9.92 -22.24
N GLY A 55 44.37 10.61 -21.26
CA GLY A 55 44.03 10.43 -19.84
C GLY A 55 42.65 10.92 -19.46
N LEU A 56 42.17 12.01 -20.11
CA LEU A 56 40.80 12.49 -19.94
C LEU A 56 39.76 11.46 -20.39
N ASP A 57 39.92 10.92 -21.58
CA ASP A 57 38.96 9.96 -22.14
C ASP A 57 38.72 8.78 -21.17
N SER A 58 39.79 8.12 -20.75
CA SER A 58 39.67 6.93 -19.88
C SER A 58 39.01 7.23 -18.53
N ARG A 59 39.29 8.38 -17.93
CA ARG A 59 38.76 8.77 -16.61
C ARG A 59 37.30 9.16 -16.70
N PHE A 60 36.93 9.97 -17.69
CA PHE A 60 35.55 10.43 -17.85
C PHE A 60 34.59 9.33 -18.32
N VAL A 61 35.05 8.39 -19.16
CA VAL A 61 34.28 7.19 -19.53
C VAL A 61 34.04 6.30 -18.31
N ALA A 62 35.08 6.06 -17.49
CA ALA A 62 34.92 5.27 -16.28
C ALA A 62 33.95 5.94 -15.27
N ALA A 63 34.06 7.25 -15.09
CA ALA A 63 33.17 8.03 -14.24
C ALA A 63 31.73 8.01 -14.75
N GLY A 64 31.54 8.13 -16.07
CA GLY A 64 30.22 8.04 -16.72
C GLY A 64 29.56 6.69 -16.49
N ALA A 65 30.31 5.60 -16.63
CA ALA A 65 29.81 4.25 -16.36
C ALA A 65 29.38 4.10 -14.89
N ALA A 66 30.20 4.57 -13.94
CA ALA A 66 29.88 4.50 -12.51
C ALA A 66 28.66 5.35 -12.14
N LEU A 67 28.53 6.57 -12.68
CA LEU A 67 27.36 7.41 -12.43
C LEU A 67 26.09 6.87 -13.08
N SER A 68 26.17 6.27 -14.28
CA SER A 68 25.04 5.60 -14.92
C SER A 68 24.57 4.42 -14.07
N GLN A 69 25.48 3.61 -13.56
CA GLN A 69 25.14 2.51 -12.65
C GLN A 69 24.50 3.02 -11.36
N THR A 70 25.00 4.13 -10.81
CA THR A 70 24.42 4.77 -9.62
C THR A 70 23.01 5.27 -9.92
N TYR A 71 22.77 5.84 -11.09
CA TYR A 71 21.47 6.30 -11.54
C TYR A 71 20.46 5.15 -11.63
N GLU A 72 20.86 4.00 -12.19
CA GLU A 72 20.01 2.80 -12.24
C GLU A 72 19.66 2.26 -10.84
N ILE A 73 20.58 2.34 -9.88
CA ILE A 73 20.31 1.95 -8.50
C ILE A 73 19.25 2.88 -7.89
N VAL A 74 19.39 4.19 -8.09
CA VAL A 74 18.42 5.19 -7.58
C VAL A 74 17.04 5.01 -8.22
N GLU A 75 16.95 4.72 -9.51
CA GLU A 75 15.68 4.43 -10.18
C GLU A 75 15.01 3.18 -9.61
N ARG A 76 15.77 2.11 -9.38
CA ARG A 76 15.27 0.90 -8.73
C ARG A 76 14.77 1.18 -7.31
N LEU A 77 15.49 2.02 -6.57
CA LEU A 77 15.13 2.46 -5.23
C LEU A 77 13.80 3.24 -5.23
N ILE A 78 13.63 4.19 -6.14
CA ILE A 78 12.37 4.95 -6.30
C ILE A 78 11.22 3.99 -6.64
N ALA A 79 11.42 3.09 -7.61
CA ALA A 79 10.41 2.11 -7.99
C ALA A 79 10.08 1.12 -6.84
N ALA A 80 11.04 0.78 -5.98
CA ALA A 80 10.80 -0.03 -4.79
C ALA A 80 9.96 0.73 -3.75
N LEU A 81 10.25 2.01 -3.52
CA LEU A 81 9.49 2.88 -2.62
C LEU A 81 8.06 3.12 -3.11
N GLU A 82 7.86 3.33 -4.41
CA GLU A 82 6.53 3.45 -5.01
C GLU A 82 5.73 2.15 -4.88
N ARG A 83 6.37 1.01 -5.02
CA ARG A 83 5.74 -0.29 -4.74
C ARG A 83 5.40 -0.47 -3.27
N VAL A 84 6.24 -0.02 -2.35
CA VAL A 84 5.96 -0.04 -0.90
C VAL A 84 4.80 0.88 -0.55
N THR A 85 4.77 2.10 -1.10
CA THR A 85 3.66 3.04 -0.89
C THR A 85 2.36 2.58 -1.56
N GLY A 86 2.43 1.97 -2.74
CA GLY A 86 1.28 1.39 -3.44
C GLY A 86 0.81 0.05 -2.85
N ALA A 87 1.71 -0.76 -2.28
CA ALA A 87 1.34 -2.01 -1.60
C ALA A 87 0.69 -1.78 -0.23
N MET A 88 0.91 -0.61 0.35
CA MET A 88 0.11 -0.06 1.44
C MET A 88 -1.16 0.56 0.86
N ASP A 89 -1.87 -0.19 -0.01
CA ASP A 89 -3.15 0.25 -0.54
C ASP A 89 -3.95 0.85 0.62
N ALA A 90 -4.01 2.19 0.64
CA ALA A 90 -4.69 2.92 1.72
C ALA A 90 -6.11 2.36 1.89
N ASP A 91 -6.68 1.82 0.81
CA ASP A 91 -7.98 1.16 0.78
C ASP A 91 -7.97 -0.20 1.49
N GLY A 92 -6.96 -1.06 1.31
CA GLY A 92 -6.92 -2.38 1.95
C GLY A 92 -6.72 -2.32 3.45
N ALA A 93 -5.85 -1.43 3.91
CA ALA A 93 -5.58 -1.24 5.32
C ALA A 93 -6.68 -0.42 6.02
N ALA A 94 -7.22 0.60 5.34
CA ALA A 94 -8.39 1.34 5.82
C ALA A 94 -9.62 0.42 5.93
N ALA A 95 -9.81 -0.49 4.97
CA ALA A 95 -10.84 -1.52 5.01
C ALA A 95 -10.63 -2.48 6.19
N ALA A 96 -9.40 -2.91 6.47
CA ALA A 96 -9.10 -3.76 7.62
C ALA A 96 -9.41 -3.06 8.95
N VAL A 97 -8.99 -1.80 9.11
CA VAL A 97 -9.31 -0.97 10.30
C VAL A 97 -10.82 -0.79 10.44
N ALA A 98 -11.53 -0.49 9.34
CA ALA A 98 -12.99 -0.34 9.34
C ALA A 98 -13.69 -1.64 9.74
N ASN A 99 -13.22 -2.79 9.24
CA ASN A 99 -13.74 -4.11 9.54
C ASN A 99 -13.53 -4.49 11.01
N MET A 100 -12.34 -4.19 11.57
CA MET A 100 -12.05 -4.39 13.00
C MET A 100 -12.97 -3.55 13.89
N ARG A 101 -13.16 -2.27 13.55
CA ARG A 101 -14.08 -1.37 14.28
C ARG A 101 -15.52 -1.83 14.18
N ALA A 102 -15.99 -2.17 12.98
CA ALA A 102 -17.34 -2.68 12.78
C ALA A 102 -17.59 -3.96 13.58
N THR A 103 -16.61 -4.86 13.64
CA THR A 103 -16.68 -6.08 14.45
C THR A 103 -16.70 -5.76 15.94
N ALA A 104 -15.88 -4.82 16.41
CA ALA A 104 -15.87 -4.36 17.79
C ALA A 104 -17.23 -3.76 18.19
N ASP A 105 -17.80 -2.88 17.35
CA ASP A 105 -19.12 -2.26 17.57
C ASP A 105 -20.25 -3.29 17.60
N ARG A 106 -20.17 -4.31 16.75
CA ARG A 106 -21.13 -5.42 16.74
C ARG A 106 -21.05 -6.23 18.04
N LEU A 107 -19.84 -6.56 18.47
CA LEU A 107 -19.63 -7.29 19.73
C LEU A 107 -20.15 -6.49 20.95
N ILE A 108 -20.00 -5.15 20.95
CA ILE A 108 -20.52 -4.30 22.04
C ILE A 108 -22.07 -4.32 22.10
N ARG A 109 -22.75 -4.38 20.95
CA ARG A 109 -24.23 -4.40 20.88
C ARG A 109 -24.84 -5.77 21.17
N LEU A 110 -24.05 -6.82 21.08
CA LEU A 110 -24.47 -8.21 21.22
C LEU A 110 -25.25 -8.53 22.50
N PRO A 111 -24.92 -8.03 23.72
CA PRO A 111 -25.68 -8.32 24.93
C PRO A 111 -27.15 -7.90 24.84
N GLN A 112 -27.46 -6.86 24.09
CA GLN A 112 -28.83 -6.34 23.92
C GLN A 112 -29.68 -7.30 23.06
N SER A 113 -29.13 -7.78 21.94
CA SER A 113 -29.84 -8.71 21.05
C SER A 113 -30.01 -10.08 21.73
N GLN A 114 -29.00 -10.56 22.45
CA GLN A 114 -29.11 -11.80 23.24
C GLN A 114 -30.17 -11.70 24.34
N ALA A 115 -30.26 -10.56 25.04
CA ALA A 115 -31.29 -10.35 26.07
C ALA A 115 -32.72 -10.37 25.46
N ALA A 116 -32.92 -9.75 24.29
CA ALA A 116 -34.18 -9.78 23.58
C ALA A 116 -34.58 -11.20 23.16
N ARG A 117 -33.64 -11.96 22.61
CA ARG A 117 -33.82 -13.36 22.20
C ARG A 117 -34.10 -14.27 23.39
N ALA A 118 -33.36 -14.14 24.47
CA ALA A 118 -33.62 -14.90 25.71
C ALA A 118 -35.00 -14.61 26.29
N THR A 119 -35.51 -13.38 26.12
CA THR A 119 -36.87 -13.03 26.54
C THR A 119 -37.90 -13.72 25.65
N ALA A 120 -37.73 -13.67 24.32
CA ALA A 120 -38.63 -14.35 23.37
C ALA A 120 -38.65 -15.88 23.57
N LEU A 121 -37.52 -16.52 23.85
CA LEU A 121 -37.45 -17.95 24.19
C LEU A 121 -38.21 -18.27 25.46
N ARG A 122 -38.12 -17.42 26.51
CA ARG A 122 -38.93 -17.60 27.74
C ARG A 122 -40.42 -17.47 27.46
N ASP A 123 -40.80 -16.51 26.61
CA ASP A 123 -42.18 -16.33 26.21
C ASP A 123 -42.72 -17.57 25.48
N VAL A 124 -41.96 -18.14 24.54
CA VAL A 124 -42.32 -19.40 23.86
C VAL A 124 -42.53 -20.54 24.85
N GLN A 125 -41.62 -20.69 25.84
CA GLN A 125 -41.73 -21.69 26.89
C GLN A 125 -43.02 -21.51 27.75
N GLN A 126 -43.30 -20.28 28.17
CA GLN A 126 -44.50 -19.97 28.96
C GLN A 126 -45.78 -20.23 28.17
N ILE A 127 -45.78 -19.84 26.87
CA ILE A 127 -46.90 -20.09 25.99
C ILE A 127 -47.12 -21.61 25.81
N GLY A 128 -46.04 -22.40 25.63
CA GLY A 128 -46.13 -23.85 25.55
C GLY A 128 -46.75 -24.48 26.78
N VAL A 129 -46.34 -24.05 27.97
CA VAL A 129 -46.94 -24.51 29.25
C VAL A 129 -48.41 -24.11 29.36
N ALA A 130 -48.76 -22.87 28.96
CA ALA A 130 -50.17 -22.41 28.96
C ALA A 130 -51.03 -23.21 27.98
N LEU A 131 -50.52 -23.47 26.76
CA LEU A 131 -51.18 -24.29 25.74
C LEU A 131 -51.47 -25.72 26.25
N ARG A 132 -50.49 -26.37 26.88
CA ARG A 132 -50.66 -27.67 27.53
C ARG A 132 -51.82 -27.66 28.53
N GLY A 133 -51.90 -26.58 29.35
CA GLY A 133 -52.99 -26.40 30.31
C GLY A 133 -54.34 -26.24 29.63
N GLU A 134 -54.48 -25.45 28.58
CA GLU A 134 -55.74 -25.25 27.86
C GLU A 134 -56.15 -26.53 27.10
N ILE A 135 -55.21 -27.23 26.43
CA ILE A 135 -55.45 -28.51 25.77
C ILE A 135 -56.01 -29.53 26.76
N SER A 136 -55.44 -29.63 27.97
CA SER A 136 -55.98 -30.52 29.00
C SER A 136 -57.40 -30.17 29.45
N ARG A 137 -57.77 -28.86 29.44
CA ARG A 137 -59.11 -28.41 29.76
C ARG A 137 -60.09 -28.78 28.63
N VAL A 138 -59.68 -28.53 27.35
CA VAL A 138 -60.49 -28.92 26.18
C VAL A 138 -60.75 -30.42 26.20
N ASN A 139 -59.74 -31.26 26.39
CA ASN A 139 -59.89 -32.71 26.43
C ASN A 139 -60.86 -33.15 27.54
N ARG A 140 -60.80 -32.54 28.71
CA ARG A 140 -61.80 -32.83 29.76
C ARG A 140 -63.20 -32.44 29.37
N THR A 141 -63.39 -31.28 28.71
CA THR A 141 -64.67 -30.83 28.24
C THR A 141 -65.25 -31.76 27.14
N LEU A 142 -64.38 -32.22 26.20
CA LEU A 142 -64.79 -33.23 25.20
C LEU A 142 -65.22 -34.56 25.85
N SER A 143 -64.49 -35.00 26.87
CA SER A 143 -64.88 -36.20 27.62
C SER A 143 -66.20 -36.01 28.35
N PHE A 144 -66.49 -34.83 28.92
CA PHE A 144 -67.83 -34.56 29.48
C PHE A 144 -68.92 -34.54 28.42
N LEU A 145 -68.69 -33.93 27.27
CA LEU A 145 -69.63 -33.98 26.12
C LEU A 145 -69.90 -35.40 25.70
N ARG A 146 -68.88 -36.27 25.69
CA ARG A 146 -69.02 -37.70 25.39
C ARG A 146 -69.96 -38.40 26.40
N ILE A 147 -69.80 -38.06 27.70
CA ILE A 147 -70.71 -38.58 28.73
C ILE A 147 -72.14 -38.08 28.54
N CYS A 148 -72.35 -36.83 28.14
CA CYS A 148 -73.65 -36.27 27.81
C CYS A 148 -74.26 -37.00 26.62
N GLY A 149 -73.52 -37.30 25.57
CA GLY A 149 -73.95 -38.11 24.44
C GLY A 149 -74.38 -39.50 24.84
N LEU A 150 -73.65 -40.15 25.75
CA LEU A 150 -74.02 -41.44 26.31
C LEU A 150 -75.32 -41.35 27.10
N ASN A 151 -75.49 -40.30 27.93
CA ASN A 151 -76.71 -40.07 28.69
C ASN A 151 -77.92 -39.85 27.77
N ILE A 152 -77.77 -39.13 26.63
CA ILE A 152 -78.83 -39.02 25.63
C ILE A 152 -79.19 -40.37 25.05
N LYS A 153 -78.14 -41.16 24.68
CA LYS A 153 -78.36 -42.49 24.11
C LYS A 153 -79.10 -43.41 25.07
N VAL A 154 -78.84 -43.37 26.36
CA VAL A 154 -79.53 -44.14 27.40
C VAL A 154 -80.92 -43.59 27.66
N ALA A 155 -81.12 -42.27 27.75
CA ALA A 155 -82.41 -41.64 28.02
C ALA A 155 -83.37 -41.75 26.82
N SER A 156 -82.85 -41.91 25.60
CA SER A 156 -83.59 -42.02 24.36
C SER A 156 -83.83 -43.49 23.93
N ALA A 157 -83.66 -44.44 24.85
CA ALA A 157 -83.88 -45.86 24.53
C ALA A 157 -85.30 -46.10 23.92
N GLY A 158 -85.30 -46.49 22.67
CA GLY A 158 -86.58 -46.69 21.87
C GLY A 158 -86.98 -45.49 21.00
N MET A 159 -86.22 -44.40 20.96
CA MET A 159 -86.40 -43.22 20.14
C MET A 159 -85.27 -43.07 19.11
N ALA A 160 -85.42 -43.58 17.91
CA ALA A 160 -84.39 -43.67 16.89
C ALA A 160 -83.74 -42.31 16.58
N GLU A 161 -84.49 -41.22 16.47
CA GLU A 161 -83.99 -39.86 16.13
C GLU A 161 -82.97 -39.29 17.15
N PHE A 162 -83.06 -39.63 18.42
CA PHE A 162 -82.12 -39.16 19.47
C PHE A 162 -80.93 -40.12 19.59
N SER A 163 -81.07 -41.39 19.21
CA SER A 163 -79.94 -42.30 19.10
C SER A 163 -79.03 -41.88 17.97
N ASP A 164 -79.55 -41.53 16.80
CA ASP A 164 -78.82 -41.04 15.64
C ASP A 164 -78.10 -39.75 15.99
N PHE A 165 -78.77 -38.84 16.74
CA PHE A 165 -78.11 -37.61 17.28
C PHE A 165 -76.91 -37.93 18.15
N ALA A 166 -76.97 -38.84 19.08
CA ALA A 166 -75.88 -39.23 19.93
C ALA A 166 -74.72 -39.85 19.12
N ASP A 167 -75.07 -40.69 18.12
CA ASP A 167 -74.06 -41.29 17.26
C ASP A 167 -73.34 -40.24 16.39
N ASP A 168 -74.08 -39.30 15.78
CA ASP A 168 -73.46 -38.14 15.09
C ASP A 168 -72.58 -37.29 15.98
N MET A 169 -73.01 -37.05 17.24
CA MET A 169 -72.22 -36.31 18.21
C MET A 169 -70.91 -37.03 18.53
N PHE A 170 -70.95 -38.39 18.70
CA PHE A 170 -69.73 -39.17 18.91
C PHE A 170 -68.72 -39.04 17.76
N VAL A 171 -69.19 -39.13 16.50
CA VAL A 171 -68.34 -38.95 15.31
C VAL A 171 -67.68 -37.58 15.31
N LYS A 172 -68.43 -36.53 15.64
CA LYS A 172 -67.91 -35.18 15.73
C LYS A 172 -66.89 -35.01 16.88
N LEU A 173 -67.20 -35.59 18.04
CA LEU A 173 -66.25 -35.56 19.20
C LEU A 173 -65.01 -36.36 18.91
N ASP A 174 -65.02 -37.49 18.23
CA ASP A 174 -63.85 -38.27 17.84
C ASP A 174 -62.93 -37.44 16.93
N VAL A 175 -63.45 -36.63 16.01
CA VAL A 175 -62.68 -35.70 15.19
C VAL A 175 -62.00 -34.62 16.05
N ALA A 176 -62.74 -34.01 17.01
CA ALA A 176 -62.18 -32.99 17.87
C ALA A 176 -61.12 -33.57 18.80
N GLU A 177 -61.35 -34.74 19.40
CA GLU A 177 -60.37 -35.42 20.27
C GLU A 177 -59.09 -35.76 19.47
N ALA A 178 -59.23 -36.26 18.22
CA ALA A 178 -58.09 -36.58 17.36
C ALA A 178 -57.27 -35.30 17.02
N GLU A 179 -57.94 -34.17 16.67
CA GLU A 179 -57.24 -32.92 16.41
C GLU A 179 -56.58 -32.35 17.66
N MET A 180 -57.22 -32.41 18.83
CA MET A 180 -56.64 -31.98 20.09
C MET A 180 -55.45 -32.83 20.53
N ALA A 181 -55.49 -34.14 20.28
CA ALA A 181 -54.36 -35.03 20.52
C ALA A 181 -53.16 -34.66 19.63
N ARG A 182 -53.37 -34.36 18.34
CA ARG A 182 -52.33 -33.91 17.41
C ARG A 182 -51.73 -32.56 17.86
N ILE A 183 -52.59 -31.58 18.22
CA ILE A 183 -52.16 -30.29 18.77
C ILE A 183 -51.32 -30.54 20.04
N GLY A 184 -51.74 -31.47 20.91
CA GLY A 184 -51.01 -31.83 22.12
C GLY A 184 -49.60 -32.34 21.85
N VAL A 185 -49.45 -33.26 20.88
CA VAL A 185 -48.12 -33.79 20.49
C VAL A 185 -47.22 -32.71 19.93
N GLU A 186 -47.72 -31.83 19.05
CA GLU A 186 -46.94 -30.74 18.46
C GLU A 186 -46.51 -29.74 19.54
N VAL A 187 -47.35 -29.39 20.51
CA VAL A 187 -47.03 -28.53 21.63
C VAL A 187 -45.97 -29.18 22.56
N GLU A 188 -46.05 -30.51 22.80
CA GLU A 188 -45.01 -31.20 23.58
C GLU A 188 -43.64 -31.14 22.89
N VAL A 189 -43.58 -31.36 21.57
CA VAL A 189 -42.34 -31.24 20.80
C VAL A 189 -41.74 -29.82 20.97
N LEU A 190 -42.59 -28.79 20.91
CA LEU A 190 -42.14 -27.41 21.13
C LEU A 190 -41.60 -27.20 22.54
N VAL A 191 -42.32 -27.66 23.57
CA VAL A 191 -41.92 -27.50 24.99
C VAL A 191 -40.61 -28.22 25.29
N ASP A 192 -40.35 -29.36 24.65
CA ASP A 192 -39.12 -30.13 24.83
C ASP A 192 -37.90 -29.53 24.06
N LEU A 193 -38.17 -28.86 22.93
CA LEU A 193 -37.10 -28.25 22.08
C LEU A 193 -36.53 -26.97 22.70
N VAL A 194 -37.39 -26.09 23.21
CA VAL A 194 -37.01 -24.77 23.73
C VAL A 194 -35.93 -24.81 24.81
N PRO A 195 -35.95 -25.71 25.80
CA PRO A 195 -34.89 -25.76 26.82
C PRO A 195 -33.50 -26.10 26.29
N SER A 196 -33.42 -26.84 25.18
CA SER A 196 -32.14 -27.17 24.56
C SER A 196 -31.49 -25.93 23.92
N VAL A 197 -32.27 -25.14 23.19
CA VAL A 197 -31.80 -23.87 22.59
C VAL A 197 -31.49 -22.84 23.68
N PHE A 198 -32.34 -22.76 24.70
CA PHE A 198 -32.13 -21.84 25.82
C PHE A 198 -30.82 -22.12 26.57
N ARG A 199 -30.43 -23.40 26.73
CA ARG A 199 -29.13 -23.75 27.34
C ARG A 199 -27.95 -23.30 26.48
N VAL A 200 -28.03 -23.47 25.17
CA VAL A 200 -26.99 -22.99 24.23
C VAL A 200 -26.86 -21.48 24.30
N GLU A 201 -27.98 -20.74 24.29
CA GLU A 201 -27.99 -19.27 24.46
C GLU A 201 -27.43 -18.84 25.81
N GLN A 202 -27.73 -19.51 26.91
CA GLN A 202 -27.16 -19.20 28.22
C GLN A 202 -25.65 -19.45 28.27
N GLN A 203 -25.18 -20.54 27.69
CA GLN A 203 -23.76 -20.85 27.63
C GLN A 203 -23.02 -19.80 26.80
N LEU A 204 -23.56 -19.44 25.63
CA LEU A 204 -23.01 -18.40 24.77
C LEU A 204 -22.99 -17.04 25.49
N THR A 205 -24.06 -16.69 26.20
CA THR A 205 -24.13 -15.45 26.98
C THR A 205 -23.05 -15.40 28.08
N ALA A 206 -22.80 -16.53 28.75
CA ALA A 206 -21.78 -16.63 29.80
C ALA A 206 -20.35 -16.51 29.20
N GLU A 207 -20.10 -17.17 28.08
CA GLU A 207 -18.82 -17.06 27.35
C GLU A 207 -18.59 -15.64 26.83
N CYS A 208 -19.61 -15.04 26.22
CA CYS A 208 -19.56 -13.66 25.75
C CYS A 208 -19.34 -12.66 26.88
N ALA A 209 -19.95 -12.84 28.05
CA ALA A 209 -19.77 -11.96 29.19
C ALA A 209 -18.31 -11.88 29.67
N ALA A 210 -17.51 -12.93 29.47
CA ALA A 210 -16.09 -12.95 29.79
C ALA A 210 -15.22 -12.26 28.71
N VAL A 211 -15.65 -12.28 27.45
CA VAL A 211 -14.86 -11.84 26.28
C VAL A 211 -15.25 -10.44 25.80
N ILE A 212 -16.54 -10.10 25.81
CA ILE A 212 -17.07 -8.82 25.33
C ILE A 212 -16.41 -7.58 25.96
N PRO A 213 -16.07 -7.52 27.26
CA PRO A 213 -15.43 -6.32 27.81
C PRO A 213 -14.01 -6.09 27.28
N ARG A 214 -13.33 -7.16 26.85
CA ARG A 214 -11.91 -7.14 26.51
C ARG A 214 -11.67 -7.08 25.00
N VAL A 215 -12.28 -7.99 24.23
CA VAL A 215 -12.00 -8.16 22.79
C VAL A 215 -12.36 -6.94 21.95
N PRO A 216 -13.53 -6.29 22.10
CA PRO A 216 -13.83 -5.07 21.36
C PRO A 216 -12.87 -3.92 21.67
N ALA A 217 -12.47 -3.78 22.95
CA ALA A 217 -11.52 -2.75 23.36
C ALA A 217 -10.14 -3.01 22.74
N SER A 218 -9.67 -4.27 22.80
CA SER A 218 -8.40 -4.68 22.16
C SER A 218 -8.44 -4.47 20.64
N LEU A 219 -9.50 -4.90 19.95
CA LEU A 219 -9.65 -4.67 18.51
C LEU A 219 -9.66 -3.19 18.13
N ALA A 220 -10.32 -2.34 18.92
CA ALA A 220 -10.36 -0.90 18.66
C ALA A 220 -8.99 -0.25 18.89
N GLU A 221 -8.26 -0.67 19.93
CA GLU A 221 -6.90 -0.24 20.23
C GLU A 221 -5.94 -0.69 19.12
N ASP A 222 -5.98 -1.97 18.74
CA ASP A 222 -5.17 -2.54 17.67
C ASP A 222 -5.45 -1.87 16.32
N ALA A 223 -6.72 -1.58 16.00
CA ALA A 223 -7.10 -0.82 14.81
C ALA A 223 -6.53 0.61 14.82
N GLY A 224 -6.53 1.27 15.99
CA GLY A 224 -5.93 2.59 16.16
C GLY A 224 -4.41 2.56 16.02
N ALA A 225 -3.76 1.58 16.63
CA ALA A 225 -2.32 1.37 16.55
C ALA A 225 -1.88 1.03 15.12
N LEU A 226 -2.62 0.20 14.40
CA LEU A 226 -2.38 -0.11 13.00
C LEU A 226 -2.46 1.14 12.12
N GLN A 227 -3.50 1.95 12.30
CA GLN A 227 -3.67 3.20 11.56
C GLN A 227 -2.53 4.19 11.84
N ALA A 228 -2.13 4.35 13.09
CA ALA A 228 -1.01 5.20 13.47
C ALA A 228 0.31 4.72 12.86
N HIS A 229 0.58 3.41 12.94
CA HIS A 229 1.76 2.80 12.35
C HIS A 229 1.84 3.02 10.84
N GLN A 230 0.74 2.82 10.12
CA GLN A 230 0.66 3.05 8.68
C GLN A 230 0.91 4.51 8.31
N THR A 231 0.35 5.46 9.07
CA THR A 231 0.58 6.89 8.84
C THR A 231 2.06 7.25 8.98
N VAL A 232 2.74 6.72 9.99
CA VAL A 232 4.18 6.94 10.21
C VAL A 232 5.01 6.34 9.06
N LEU A 233 4.65 5.14 8.61
CA LEU A 233 5.37 4.48 7.52
C LEU A 233 5.19 5.18 6.18
N ALA A 234 3.96 5.61 5.87
CA ALA A 234 3.67 6.38 4.66
C ALA A 234 4.45 7.71 4.65
N ALA A 235 4.49 8.42 5.77
CA ALA A 235 5.27 9.65 5.90
C ALA A 235 6.78 9.40 5.69
N ARG A 236 7.34 8.34 6.29
CA ARG A 236 8.74 7.96 6.09
C ARG A 236 9.04 7.59 4.63
N ALA A 237 8.19 6.78 4.01
CA ALA A 237 8.37 6.40 2.61
C ALA A 237 8.34 7.61 1.68
N ALA A 238 7.46 8.58 1.92
CA ALA A 238 7.40 9.82 1.18
C ALA A 238 8.68 10.67 1.33
N GLU A 239 9.21 10.77 2.55
CA GLU A 239 10.45 11.49 2.84
C GLU A 239 11.66 10.84 2.14
N ILE A 240 11.77 9.51 2.19
CA ILE A 240 12.82 8.77 1.49
C ILE A 240 12.69 8.95 -0.03
N ALA A 241 11.48 8.90 -0.58
CA ALA A 241 11.23 9.10 -2.00
C ALA A 241 11.61 10.53 -2.47
N GLU A 242 11.42 11.54 -1.62
CA GLU A 242 11.85 12.91 -1.90
C GLU A 242 13.39 13.01 -1.97
N VAL A 243 14.08 12.42 -0.99
CA VAL A 243 15.55 12.37 -0.98
C VAL A 243 16.08 11.61 -2.20
N ALA A 244 15.49 10.48 -2.57
CA ALA A 244 15.90 9.69 -3.73
C ALA A 244 15.71 10.47 -5.05
N ARG A 245 14.61 11.23 -5.18
CA ARG A 245 14.38 12.10 -6.36
C ARG A 245 15.38 13.25 -6.43
N ASP A 246 15.78 13.85 -5.31
CA ASP A 246 16.83 14.87 -5.28
C ASP A 246 18.18 14.29 -5.72
N VAL A 247 18.53 13.09 -5.22
CA VAL A 247 19.75 12.37 -5.65
C VAL A 247 19.72 12.09 -7.16
N ARG A 248 18.58 11.59 -7.69
CA ARG A 248 18.41 11.36 -9.13
C ARG A 248 18.62 12.61 -9.97
N SER A 249 18.03 13.72 -9.56
CA SER A 249 18.17 15.01 -10.25
C SER A 249 19.63 15.48 -10.31
N LYS A 250 20.36 15.36 -9.19
CA LYS A 250 21.78 15.70 -9.14
C LYS A 250 22.66 14.78 -9.99
N LEU A 251 22.35 13.48 -10.00
CA LEU A 251 23.03 12.51 -10.86
C LEU A 251 22.82 12.82 -12.34
N ALA A 252 21.60 13.14 -12.75
CA ALA A 252 21.31 13.54 -14.13
C ALA A 252 22.11 14.79 -14.55
N THR A 253 22.19 15.79 -13.66
CA THR A 253 23.00 16.98 -13.88
C THR A 253 24.50 16.65 -13.97
N ALA A 254 24.99 15.75 -13.10
CA ALA A 254 26.38 15.31 -13.09
C ALA A 254 26.75 14.54 -14.38
N LEU A 255 25.85 13.65 -14.84
CA LEU A 255 26.01 12.94 -16.12
C LEU A 255 26.10 13.91 -17.31
N GLY A 256 25.23 14.93 -17.35
CA GLY A 256 25.32 15.99 -18.36
C GLY A 256 26.65 16.75 -18.33
N ALA A 257 27.14 17.08 -17.12
CA ALA A 257 28.40 17.79 -16.96
C ALA A 257 29.64 16.95 -17.34
N LEU A 258 29.55 15.60 -17.35
CA LEU A 258 30.64 14.74 -17.82
C LEU A 258 30.98 14.92 -19.30
N GLN A 259 30.06 15.45 -20.12
CA GLN A 259 30.33 15.74 -21.54
C GLN A 259 31.52 16.71 -21.72
N ILE A 260 31.85 17.51 -20.69
CA ILE A 260 33.04 18.40 -20.76
C ILE A 260 34.33 17.61 -20.95
N GLY A 261 34.39 16.35 -20.48
CA GLY A 261 35.57 15.49 -20.70
C GLY A 261 35.82 15.24 -22.18
N ASP A 262 34.77 14.87 -22.95
CA ASP A 262 34.90 14.65 -24.38
C ASP A 262 35.13 15.94 -25.17
N ILE A 263 34.43 17.03 -24.79
CA ILE A 263 34.63 18.36 -25.37
C ILE A 263 36.08 18.83 -25.19
N ALA A 264 36.60 18.71 -23.97
CA ALA A 264 37.99 19.13 -23.68
C ALA A 264 39.00 18.23 -24.43
N ARG A 265 38.79 16.91 -24.46
CA ARG A 265 39.62 15.98 -25.22
C ARG A 265 39.68 16.38 -26.71
N GLN A 266 38.55 16.58 -27.37
CA GLN A 266 38.48 16.95 -28.78
C GLN A 266 39.20 18.29 -29.06
N ARG A 267 38.94 19.29 -28.22
CA ARG A 267 39.60 20.61 -28.38
C ARG A 267 41.11 20.52 -28.15
N ILE A 268 41.62 19.69 -27.21
CA ILE A 268 43.04 19.44 -27.01
C ILE A 268 43.64 18.72 -28.23
N GLU A 269 42.93 17.72 -28.78
CA GLU A 269 43.34 17.00 -30.00
C GLU A 269 43.44 17.94 -31.20
N HIS A 270 42.53 18.92 -31.34
CA HIS A 270 42.62 19.96 -32.38
C HIS A 270 43.85 20.86 -32.16
N VAL A 271 44.15 21.21 -30.93
CA VAL A 271 45.38 21.97 -30.59
C VAL A 271 46.64 21.17 -30.97
N VAL A 272 46.70 19.89 -30.58
CA VAL A 272 47.80 18.96 -30.89
C VAL A 272 47.99 18.79 -32.41
N THR A 273 46.90 18.62 -33.14
CA THR A 273 46.91 18.49 -34.60
C THR A 273 47.32 19.80 -35.25
N GLY A 274 46.79 20.94 -34.78
CA GLY A 274 47.15 22.29 -35.28
C GLY A 274 48.62 22.60 -35.08
N LEU A 275 49.22 22.18 -33.95
CA LEU A 275 50.67 22.32 -33.74
C LEU A 275 51.50 21.53 -34.79
N GLY A 276 51.04 20.34 -35.15
CA GLY A 276 51.62 19.56 -36.26
C GLY A 276 51.53 20.31 -37.58
N MET A 277 50.32 20.84 -37.90
CA MET A 277 50.09 21.61 -39.16
C MET A 277 50.95 22.87 -39.24
N ILE A 278 51.19 23.56 -38.11
CA ILE A 278 52.12 24.72 -38.11
C ILE A 278 53.52 24.27 -38.50
N HIS A 279 53.97 23.13 -37.97
CA HIS A 279 55.30 22.58 -38.29
C HIS A 279 55.40 22.24 -39.79
N ASP A 280 54.43 21.47 -40.27
CA ASP A 280 54.38 21.04 -41.66
C ASP A 280 54.31 22.22 -42.65
N ALA A 281 53.50 23.25 -42.34
CA ALA A 281 53.33 24.42 -43.20
C ALA A 281 54.62 25.25 -43.27
N VAL A 282 55.40 25.36 -42.19
CA VAL A 282 56.66 26.08 -42.18
C VAL A 282 57.76 25.30 -42.90
N ASP A 283 57.79 23.98 -42.72
CA ASP A 283 58.81 23.10 -43.34
C ASP A 283 58.57 22.85 -44.84
N ALA A 284 57.31 22.89 -45.29
CA ALA A 284 56.94 22.62 -46.67
C ALA A 284 57.10 23.83 -47.61
N ASP A 285 57.22 25.04 -47.11
CA ASP A 285 57.35 26.26 -47.95
C ASP A 285 58.77 26.83 -47.95
N PRO A 286 59.60 26.43 -48.89
CA PRO A 286 60.99 26.92 -48.99
C PRO A 286 61.07 28.41 -49.41
N ALA A 287 59.97 29.07 -49.72
CA ALA A 287 59.94 30.49 -50.06
C ALA A 287 59.85 31.39 -48.82
N LEU A 288 59.57 30.83 -47.65
CA LEU A 288 59.55 31.54 -46.38
C LEU A 288 61.00 31.81 -45.90
N ASP A 289 61.34 33.07 -45.78
CA ASP A 289 62.58 33.42 -45.05
C ASP A 289 62.46 33.11 -43.53
N ALA A 290 63.55 33.15 -42.83
CA ALA A 290 63.58 32.80 -41.40
C ALA A 290 62.63 33.66 -40.55
N ASP A 291 62.52 34.96 -40.90
CA ASP A 291 61.63 35.89 -40.15
C ASP A 291 60.17 35.67 -40.46
N ALA A 292 59.79 35.36 -41.72
CA ALA A 292 58.43 35.00 -42.11
C ALA A 292 58.02 33.64 -41.50
N ALA A 293 58.90 32.64 -41.53
CA ALA A 293 58.68 31.33 -40.89
C ALA A 293 58.48 31.46 -39.39
N ALA A 294 59.26 32.29 -38.69
CA ALA A 294 59.10 32.57 -37.27
C ALA A 294 57.76 33.28 -36.96
N ALA A 295 57.33 34.22 -37.85
CA ALA A 295 56.05 34.92 -37.71
C ALA A 295 54.87 33.99 -37.87
N VAL A 296 54.86 33.14 -38.93
CA VAL A 296 53.81 32.12 -39.15
C VAL A 296 53.70 31.19 -37.95
N ARG A 297 54.83 30.68 -37.48
CA ARG A 297 54.92 29.80 -36.30
C ARG A 297 54.39 30.50 -35.06
N GLY A 298 54.89 31.69 -34.73
CA GLY A 298 54.53 32.44 -33.53
C GLY A 298 53.04 32.79 -33.48
N TYR A 299 52.47 33.24 -34.64
CA TYR A 299 51.06 33.61 -34.71
C TYR A 299 50.14 32.40 -34.61
N GLY A 300 50.43 31.30 -35.32
CA GLY A 300 49.67 30.06 -35.23
C GLY A 300 49.69 29.48 -33.81
N ILE A 301 50.85 29.48 -33.14
CA ILE A 301 50.97 29.03 -31.75
C ILE A 301 50.17 29.93 -30.79
N ALA A 302 50.20 31.26 -30.97
CA ALA A 302 49.41 32.16 -30.15
C ALA A 302 47.91 31.90 -30.23
N MET A 303 47.41 31.61 -31.44
CA MET A 303 46.03 31.20 -31.61
C MET A 303 45.69 29.88 -30.93
N LEU A 304 46.53 28.86 -31.10
CA LEU A 304 46.30 27.55 -30.46
C LEU A 304 46.46 27.64 -28.91
N ALA A 305 47.33 28.50 -28.40
CA ALA A 305 47.42 28.80 -26.99
C ALA A 305 46.14 29.45 -26.43
N ALA A 306 45.52 30.35 -27.20
CA ALA A 306 44.21 30.93 -26.84
C ALA A 306 43.10 29.87 -26.82
N GLN A 307 43.13 28.93 -27.79
CA GLN A 307 42.21 27.75 -27.79
C GLN A 307 42.42 26.88 -26.54
N ALA A 308 43.66 26.54 -26.22
CA ALA A 308 43.99 25.74 -25.04
C ALA A 308 43.61 26.44 -23.72
N ALA A 309 43.85 27.75 -23.63
CA ALA A 309 43.48 28.54 -22.45
C ALA A 309 41.96 28.65 -22.25
N ASP A 310 41.20 28.77 -23.33
CA ASP A 310 39.75 28.79 -23.26
C ASP A 310 39.20 27.40 -22.87
N THR A 311 39.78 26.34 -23.45
CA THR A 311 39.43 24.94 -23.08
C THR A 311 39.68 24.69 -21.58
N ALA A 312 40.80 25.17 -21.04
CA ALA A 312 41.13 25.06 -19.61
C ALA A 312 40.09 25.76 -18.73
N ARG A 313 39.67 26.98 -19.13
CA ARG A 313 38.65 27.74 -18.38
C ARG A 313 37.29 27.08 -18.43
N ASP A 314 36.87 26.60 -19.60
CA ASP A 314 35.59 25.88 -19.74
C ASP A 314 35.62 24.59 -18.93
N PHE A 315 36.68 23.80 -19.04
CA PHE A 315 36.86 22.57 -18.28
C PHE A 315 36.81 22.83 -16.77
N GLN A 316 37.53 23.83 -16.25
CA GLN A 316 37.49 24.15 -14.82
C GLN A 316 36.09 24.57 -14.34
N ARG A 317 35.37 25.36 -15.14
CA ARG A 317 34.00 25.79 -14.79
C ARG A 317 33.03 24.62 -14.73
N GLU A 318 32.99 23.80 -15.75
CA GLU A 318 32.05 22.69 -15.83
C GLU A 318 32.37 21.56 -14.82
N THR A 319 33.67 21.28 -14.62
CA THR A 319 34.07 20.29 -13.61
C THR A 319 33.83 20.78 -12.19
N HIS A 320 33.85 22.10 -11.94
CA HIS A 320 33.45 22.66 -10.65
C HIS A 320 31.95 22.38 -10.38
N VAL A 321 31.07 22.56 -11.37
CA VAL A 321 29.64 22.22 -11.27
C VAL A 321 29.46 20.72 -11.04
N LEU A 322 30.19 19.87 -11.77
CA LEU A 322 30.19 18.43 -11.59
C LEU A 322 30.53 18.04 -10.14
N MET A 323 31.64 18.56 -9.63
CA MET A 323 32.09 18.26 -8.26
C MET A 323 31.12 18.77 -7.19
N GLN A 324 30.51 19.94 -7.39
CA GLN A 324 29.47 20.44 -6.48
C GLN A 324 28.26 19.50 -6.43
N ASN A 325 27.80 19.00 -7.57
CA ASN A 325 26.71 18.04 -7.63
C ASN A 325 27.08 16.72 -6.95
N LEU A 326 28.24 16.16 -7.23
CA LEU A 326 28.73 14.93 -6.60
C LEU A 326 28.86 15.05 -5.08
N HIS A 327 29.46 16.14 -4.60
CA HIS A 327 29.55 16.42 -3.16
C HIS A 327 28.18 16.64 -2.51
N GLY A 328 27.22 17.19 -3.25
CA GLY A 328 25.84 17.39 -2.78
C GLY A 328 25.03 16.09 -2.67
N ILE A 329 25.45 15.01 -3.34
CA ILE A 329 24.76 13.70 -3.28
C ILE A 329 25.18 12.91 -2.02
N ALA A 330 26.45 12.94 -1.65
CA ALA A 330 26.98 12.14 -0.54
C ALA A 330 26.20 12.31 0.79
N PRO A 331 25.89 13.54 1.27
CA PRO A 331 25.11 13.71 2.49
C PRO A 331 23.65 13.24 2.34
N ARG A 332 23.10 13.28 1.12
CA ARG A 332 21.75 12.77 0.83
C ARG A 332 21.71 11.25 0.84
N ALA A 333 22.69 10.58 0.24
CA ALA A 333 22.85 9.14 0.33
C ALA A 333 23.06 8.68 1.79
N ALA A 334 23.86 9.42 2.57
CA ALA A 334 24.01 9.17 4.01
C ALA A 334 22.70 9.34 4.79
N ALA A 335 21.84 10.29 4.41
CA ALA A 335 20.52 10.45 5.00
C ALA A 335 19.64 9.21 4.77
N LEU A 336 19.72 8.57 3.60
CA LEU A 336 19.02 7.30 3.33
C LEU A 336 19.45 6.17 4.28
N LEU A 337 20.75 6.14 4.66
CA LEU A 337 21.25 5.18 5.65
C LEU A 337 20.75 5.47 7.08
N THR A 338 20.61 6.74 7.45
CA THR A 338 20.10 7.12 8.79
C THR A 338 18.61 6.80 8.95
N PHE A 339 17.82 6.84 7.88
CA PHE A 339 16.43 6.39 7.91
C PHE A 339 16.31 4.91 8.26
N ARG A 340 17.24 4.07 7.82
CA ARG A 340 17.33 2.66 8.24
C ARG A 340 17.61 2.52 9.74
N GLN A 341 18.59 3.26 10.25
CA GLN A 341 18.97 3.20 11.67
C GLN A 341 17.89 3.77 12.60
N SER A 342 17.18 4.82 12.16
CA SER A 342 16.06 5.39 12.94
C SER A 342 14.82 4.50 12.94
N GLY A 343 14.65 3.62 11.97
CA GLY A 343 13.65 2.55 11.98
C GLY A 343 13.92 1.49 13.03
N ASP A 344 15.21 1.27 13.34
CA ASP A 344 15.66 0.31 14.35
C ASP A 344 15.72 0.94 15.77
N SER A 345 15.81 2.27 15.88
CA SER A 345 16.10 2.99 17.13
C SER A 345 14.95 3.86 17.66
N GLY A 346 13.74 3.76 17.16
CA GLY A 346 12.59 4.59 17.58
C GLY A 346 12.15 4.33 19.03
N GLY A 347 12.83 4.94 20.01
CA GLY A 347 12.39 5.05 21.42
C GLY A 347 13.36 4.52 22.45
N ASP A 348 14.14 5.47 22.99
CA ASP A 348 14.75 5.55 24.32
C ASP A 348 15.24 4.27 25.01
N SER A 349 16.59 4.29 25.22
CA SER A 349 17.39 3.58 26.22
C SER A 349 17.25 2.05 26.35
N GLY A 350 18.25 1.36 25.83
CA GLY A 350 18.71 0.08 26.40
C GLY A 350 18.61 -1.14 25.51
N GLY A 351 19.66 -1.43 24.74
CA GLY A 351 20.06 -2.81 24.41
C GLY A 351 19.43 -3.42 23.18
N ASP A 352 20.27 -3.49 22.15
CA ASP A 352 20.36 -4.59 21.17
C ASP A 352 19.07 -5.19 20.57
N SER A 353 18.85 -5.03 19.27
CA SER A 353 17.92 -5.80 18.42
C SER A 353 16.40 -5.51 18.50
N GLY A 354 15.95 -4.27 18.74
CA GLY A 354 14.56 -3.99 19.17
C GLY A 354 13.48 -3.75 18.08
N GLY A 355 13.80 -3.36 16.85
CA GLY A 355 12.80 -2.93 15.87
C GLY A 355 11.95 -4.07 15.29
N GLY A 356 12.58 -5.11 14.83
CA GLY A 356 11.90 -6.30 14.29
C GLY A 356 11.12 -7.08 15.35
N GLN A 357 11.57 -7.05 16.60
CA GLN A 357 10.92 -7.75 17.70
C GLN A 357 9.64 -7.02 18.17
N ARG A 358 9.59 -5.69 18.12
CA ARG A 358 8.37 -4.92 18.44
C ARG A 358 7.28 -5.09 17.39
N GLU A 359 7.65 -5.10 16.12
CA GLU A 359 6.72 -5.32 15.01
C GLU A 359 6.16 -6.74 15.02
N THR A 360 6.99 -7.75 15.25
CA THR A 360 6.53 -9.15 15.40
C THR A 360 5.65 -9.32 16.65
N THR A 361 5.93 -8.61 17.74
CA THR A 361 5.10 -8.61 18.96
C THR A 361 3.76 -7.92 18.72
N PHE A 362 3.74 -6.80 17.97
CA PHE A 362 2.50 -6.12 17.58
C PHE A 362 1.64 -7.00 16.69
N LEU A 363 2.20 -7.56 15.61
CA LEU A 363 1.46 -8.44 14.71
C LEU A 363 0.94 -9.69 15.42
N SER A 364 1.72 -10.30 16.32
CA SER A 364 1.27 -11.44 17.11
C SER A 364 0.19 -11.08 18.14
N GLY A 365 0.18 -9.86 18.65
CA GLY A 365 -0.89 -9.30 19.48
C GLY A 365 -2.18 -9.17 18.68
N LEU A 366 -2.10 -8.52 17.51
CA LEU A 366 -3.18 -8.34 16.55
C LEU A 366 -3.78 -9.69 16.11
N GLU A 367 -2.94 -10.67 15.77
CA GLU A 367 -3.36 -12.03 15.41
C GLU A 367 -4.21 -12.67 16.50
N ARG A 368 -3.80 -12.51 17.75
CA ARG A 368 -4.53 -13.07 18.89
C ARG A 368 -5.89 -12.38 19.07
N SER A 369 -5.94 -11.06 19.00
CA SER A 369 -7.19 -10.30 19.12
C SER A 369 -8.16 -10.64 18.00
N VAL A 370 -7.68 -10.77 16.76
CA VAL A 370 -8.47 -11.17 15.60
C VAL A 370 -8.98 -12.61 15.75
N ALA A 371 -8.13 -13.55 16.14
CA ALA A 371 -8.52 -14.95 16.35
C ALA A 371 -9.56 -15.10 17.47
N GLU A 372 -9.44 -14.37 18.57
CA GLU A 372 -10.44 -14.34 19.65
C GLU A 372 -11.76 -13.76 19.13
N ALA A 373 -11.74 -12.66 18.36
CA ALA A 373 -12.93 -12.06 17.79
C ALA A 373 -13.63 -12.97 16.77
N GLU A 374 -12.86 -13.64 15.91
CA GLU A 374 -13.41 -14.61 14.95
C GLU A 374 -14.03 -15.81 15.61
N SER A 375 -13.39 -16.35 16.67
CA SER A 375 -13.95 -17.45 17.44
C SER A 375 -15.32 -17.09 18.03
N VAL A 376 -15.44 -15.91 18.62
CA VAL A 376 -16.71 -15.41 19.18
C VAL A 376 -17.74 -15.17 18.07
N THR A 377 -17.34 -14.52 16.97
CA THR A 377 -18.20 -14.21 15.84
C THR A 377 -18.71 -15.50 15.15
N GLY A 378 -17.85 -16.52 15.04
CA GLY A 378 -18.20 -17.82 14.49
C GLY A 378 -19.27 -18.53 15.32
N ARG A 379 -19.11 -18.57 16.63
CA ARG A 379 -20.11 -19.16 17.57
C ARG A 379 -21.43 -18.39 17.54
N LEU A 380 -21.36 -17.07 17.40
CA LEU A 380 -22.54 -16.24 17.25
C LEU A 380 -23.33 -16.56 16.00
N ARG A 381 -22.66 -16.67 14.84
CA ARG A 381 -23.31 -17.04 13.60
C ARG A 381 -24.00 -18.41 13.70
N GLU A 382 -23.37 -19.36 14.39
CA GLU A 382 -23.97 -20.68 14.61
C GLU A 382 -25.21 -20.60 15.49
N ALA A 383 -25.16 -19.85 16.60
CA ALA A 383 -26.30 -19.62 17.49
C ALA A 383 -27.43 -18.84 16.79
N ASP A 384 -27.10 -17.84 15.98
CA ASP A 384 -28.08 -17.08 15.18
C ASP A 384 -28.78 -17.99 14.19
N ALA A 385 -28.04 -18.82 13.46
CA ALA A 385 -28.61 -19.78 12.52
C ALA A 385 -29.53 -20.81 13.20
N GLN A 386 -29.14 -21.26 14.40
CA GLN A 386 -29.95 -22.18 15.20
C GLN A 386 -31.21 -21.49 15.71
N SER A 387 -31.13 -20.26 16.19
CA SER A 387 -32.26 -19.46 16.64
C SER A 387 -33.22 -19.13 15.51
N GLN A 388 -32.70 -18.78 14.32
CA GLN A 388 -33.51 -18.53 13.14
C GLN A 388 -34.31 -19.79 12.75
N ARG A 389 -33.67 -20.96 12.69
CA ARG A 389 -34.33 -22.23 12.41
C ARG A 389 -35.43 -22.54 13.42
N LEU A 390 -35.18 -22.28 14.71
CA LEU A 390 -36.19 -22.44 15.73
C LEU A 390 -37.35 -21.45 15.55
N GLY A 391 -37.09 -20.19 15.26
CA GLY A 391 -38.10 -19.18 14.96
C GLY A 391 -38.99 -19.56 13.79
N GLU A 392 -38.40 -19.99 12.68
CA GLU A 392 -39.09 -20.45 11.48
C GLU A 392 -39.96 -21.69 11.79
N ALA A 393 -39.38 -22.69 12.43
CA ALA A 393 -40.09 -23.90 12.82
C ALA A 393 -41.27 -23.62 13.78
N THR A 394 -41.04 -22.74 14.77
CA THR A 394 -42.09 -22.35 15.73
C THR A 394 -43.22 -21.54 15.06
N SER A 395 -42.88 -20.65 14.14
CA SER A 395 -43.86 -19.88 13.38
C SER A 395 -44.70 -20.78 12.45
N ALA A 396 -44.07 -21.70 11.74
CA ALA A 396 -44.77 -22.71 10.92
C ALA A 396 -45.69 -23.57 11.75
N MET A 397 -45.20 -24.02 12.93
CA MET A 397 -46.01 -24.81 13.86
C MET A 397 -47.22 -24.01 14.38
N ALA A 398 -47.04 -22.75 14.77
CA ALA A 398 -48.14 -21.87 15.22
C ALA A 398 -49.23 -21.74 14.13
N ALA A 399 -48.85 -21.57 12.87
CA ALA A 399 -49.79 -21.51 11.75
C ALA A 399 -50.55 -22.84 11.54
N GLN A 400 -49.83 -23.97 11.65
CA GLN A 400 -50.43 -25.29 11.53
C GLN A 400 -51.38 -25.58 12.69
N LEU A 401 -51.03 -25.25 13.92
CA LEU A 401 -51.86 -25.38 15.12
C LEU A 401 -53.14 -24.53 15.01
N ALA A 402 -53.01 -23.28 14.50
CA ALA A 402 -54.17 -22.41 14.25
C ALA A 402 -55.13 -23.02 13.19
N ALA A 403 -54.57 -23.67 12.16
CA ALA A 403 -55.42 -24.36 11.16
C ALA A 403 -56.18 -25.56 11.77
N ARG A 404 -55.53 -26.37 12.64
CA ARG A 404 -56.15 -27.46 13.33
C ARG A 404 -57.24 -27.01 14.32
N LEU A 405 -56.99 -25.90 15.02
CA LEU A 405 -57.97 -25.31 15.94
C LEU A 405 -59.28 -24.92 15.23
N ARG A 406 -59.20 -24.48 13.96
CA ARG A 406 -60.42 -24.21 13.15
C ARG A 406 -61.28 -25.45 12.95
N ASN A 407 -60.71 -26.66 12.90
CA ASN A 407 -61.47 -27.89 12.83
C ASN A 407 -62.22 -28.14 14.15
N VAL A 408 -61.58 -27.90 15.29
CA VAL A 408 -62.22 -28.02 16.62
C VAL A 408 -63.35 -26.99 16.78
N HIS A 409 -63.19 -25.75 16.29
CA HIS A 409 -64.28 -24.75 16.25
C HIS A 409 -65.47 -25.23 15.45
N ARG A 410 -65.26 -25.85 14.29
CA ARG A 410 -66.34 -26.41 13.44
C ARG A 410 -67.07 -27.49 14.17
N VAL A 411 -66.38 -28.40 14.87
CA VAL A 411 -67.02 -29.41 15.69
C VAL A 411 -67.88 -28.79 16.81
N LYS A 412 -67.35 -27.75 17.48
CA LYS A 412 -68.11 -27.02 18.50
C LYS A 412 -69.39 -26.41 17.94
N ASP A 413 -69.33 -25.77 16.75
CA ASP A 413 -70.55 -25.24 16.08
C ASP A 413 -71.55 -26.32 15.75
N ASP A 414 -71.08 -27.45 15.20
CA ASP A 414 -71.96 -28.61 14.91
C ASP A 414 -72.62 -29.13 16.18
N VAL A 415 -71.87 -29.34 17.25
CA VAL A 415 -72.40 -29.83 18.53
C VAL A 415 -73.39 -28.82 19.13
N GLN A 416 -73.17 -27.54 19.03
CA GLN A 416 -74.08 -26.48 19.50
C GLN A 416 -75.40 -26.50 18.69
N HIS A 417 -75.33 -26.59 17.37
CA HIS A 417 -76.51 -26.71 16.53
C HIS A 417 -77.28 -27.99 16.83
N MET A 418 -76.60 -29.10 17.05
CA MET A 418 -77.19 -30.34 17.45
C MET A 418 -77.92 -30.24 18.78
N ALA A 419 -77.32 -29.56 19.79
CA ALA A 419 -77.91 -29.31 21.09
C ALA A 419 -79.19 -28.47 21.00
N TRP A 420 -79.23 -27.41 20.15
CA TRP A 420 -80.43 -26.63 19.90
C TRP A 420 -81.52 -27.46 19.26
N ASN A 421 -81.18 -28.27 18.29
CA ASN A 421 -82.15 -29.15 17.64
C ASN A 421 -82.76 -30.17 18.63
N THR A 422 -81.95 -30.71 19.54
CA THR A 422 -82.35 -31.59 20.60
C THR A 422 -83.30 -30.90 21.58
N ASP A 423 -82.97 -29.70 21.99
CA ASP A 423 -83.81 -28.90 22.90
C ASP A 423 -85.19 -28.61 22.29
N LEU A 424 -85.23 -28.17 21.03
CA LEU A 424 -86.48 -27.93 20.29
C LEU A 424 -87.33 -29.20 20.16
N ARG A 425 -86.69 -30.35 19.92
CA ARG A 425 -87.39 -31.63 19.81
C ARG A 425 -87.92 -32.14 21.17
N SER A 426 -87.10 -31.96 22.23
CA SER A 426 -87.43 -32.32 23.61
C SER A 426 -88.64 -31.53 24.11
N TYR A 427 -88.74 -30.25 23.76
CA TYR A 427 -89.88 -29.41 24.11
C TYR A 427 -91.16 -29.90 23.52
N ARG A 428 -91.15 -30.44 22.27
CA ARG A 428 -92.31 -31.00 21.61
C ARG A 428 -92.83 -32.31 22.24
N MET A 429 -91.99 -32.98 23.02
CA MET A 429 -92.33 -34.25 23.69
C MET A 429 -92.96 -34.08 25.08
N GLY A 430 -93.10 -32.85 25.58
CA GLY A 430 -93.65 -32.57 26.90
C GLY A 430 -92.83 -33.18 28.03
N GLU A 431 -93.52 -33.82 29.02
CA GLU A 431 -92.82 -34.37 30.20
C GLU A 431 -91.82 -35.47 29.86
N ALA A 432 -92.05 -36.27 28.84
CA ALA A 432 -91.09 -37.29 28.40
C ALA A 432 -89.78 -36.74 27.87
N GLY A 433 -89.76 -35.47 27.37
CA GLY A 433 -88.61 -34.79 26.85
C GLY A 433 -87.78 -34.02 27.89
N HIS A 434 -88.24 -33.86 29.15
CA HIS A 434 -87.66 -33.04 30.14
C HIS A 434 -86.16 -33.43 30.46
N GLY A 435 -85.88 -34.69 30.59
CA GLY A 435 -84.53 -35.21 30.84
C GLY A 435 -83.55 -34.92 29.67
N LEU A 436 -84.02 -34.99 28.43
CA LEU A 436 -83.26 -34.68 27.22
C LEU A 436 -83.00 -33.19 27.07
N ALA A 437 -83.94 -32.32 27.49
CA ALA A 437 -83.76 -30.88 27.48
C ALA A 437 -82.66 -30.42 28.47
N VAL A 438 -82.63 -31.09 29.63
CA VAL A 438 -81.56 -30.82 30.62
C VAL A 438 -80.17 -31.15 30.04
N VAL A 439 -80.02 -32.34 29.44
CA VAL A 439 -78.74 -32.72 28.81
C VAL A 439 -78.40 -31.83 27.62
N ALA A 440 -79.37 -31.42 26.80
CA ALA A 440 -79.14 -30.48 25.71
C ALA A 440 -78.64 -29.10 26.23
N SER A 441 -79.19 -28.65 27.38
CA SER A 441 -78.71 -27.41 28.05
C SER A 441 -77.33 -27.54 28.56
N GLU A 442 -76.92 -28.67 29.13
CA GLU A 442 -75.56 -28.98 29.55
C GLU A 442 -74.62 -28.99 28.37
N ILE A 443 -74.95 -29.61 27.27
CA ILE A 443 -74.15 -29.61 26.04
C ILE A 443 -73.93 -28.20 25.54
N ARG A 444 -74.91 -27.28 25.58
CA ARG A 444 -74.77 -25.90 25.21
C ARG A 444 -73.75 -25.18 26.16
N GLY A 445 -73.88 -25.47 27.46
CA GLY A 445 -72.91 -24.92 28.44
C GLY A 445 -71.45 -25.33 28.13
N PHE A 446 -71.29 -26.63 27.78
CA PHE A 446 -69.97 -27.14 27.41
C PHE A 446 -69.48 -26.57 26.06
N ALA A 447 -70.38 -26.35 25.07
CA ALA A 447 -70.01 -25.72 23.80
C ALA A 447 -69.57 -24.29 23.99
N ILE A 448 -70.19 -23.49 24.87
CA ILE A 448 -69.74 -22.13 25.24
C ILE A 448 -68.37 -22.16 25.96
N ALA A 449 -68.19 -23.13 26.86
CA ALA A 449 -66.90 -23.30 27.55
C ALA A 449 -65.80 -23.68 26.55
N LEU A 450 -66.11 -24.55 25.56
CA LEU A 450 -65.17 -24.95 24.49
C LEU A 450 -64.79 -23.77 23.60
N GLU A 451 -65.76 -22.90 23.28
CA GLU A 451 -65.51 -21.66 22.53
C GLU A 451 -64.53 -20.72 23.27
N ALA A 452 -64.79 -20.49 24.54
CA ALA A 452 -63.88 -19.64 25.36
C ALA A 452 -62.47 -20.22 25.48
N MET A 453 -62.34 -21.56 25.62
CA MET A 453 -61.03 -22.24 25.64
C MET A 453 -60.32 -22.16 24.30
N SER A 454 -61.05 -22.41 23.20
CA SER A 454 -60.50 -22.31 21.84
C SER A 454 -60.06 -20.89 21.50
N GLY A 455 -60.80 -19.86 21.93
CA GLY A 455 -60.40 -18.46 21.80
C GLY A 455 -59.09 -18.18 22.54
N ARG A 456 -58.93 -18.70 23.78
CA ARG A 456 -57.65 -18.55 24.53
C ARG A 456 -56.51 -19.29 23.84
N ILE A 457 -56.71 -20.47 23.30
CA ILE A 457 -55.70 -21.20 22.53
C ILE A 457 -55.31 -20.43 21.27
N GLY A 458 -56.30 -19.84 20.53
CA GLY A 458 -56.04 -18.99 19.36
C GLY A 458 -55.14 -17.80 19.71
N ALA A 459 -55.46 -17.08 20.80
CA ALA A 459 -54.65 -15.97 21.27
C ALA A 459 -53.22 -16.42 21.66
N LEU A 460 -53.05 -17.62 22.22
CA LEU A 460 -51.76 -18.18 22.53
C LEU A 460 -50.97 -18.53 21.26
N PHE A 461 -51.61 -18.99 20.19
CA PHE A 461 -50.95 -19.22 18.89
C PHE A 461 -50.50 -17.93 18.23
N GLU A 462 -51.25 -16.84 18.30
CA GLU A 462 -50.84 -15.51 17.81
C GLU A 462 -49.63 -15.01 18.57
N ARG A 463 -49.66 -15.15 19.90
CA ARG A 463 -48.48 -14.79 20.73
C ARG A 463 -47.29 -15.68 20.44
N LEU A 464 -47.47 -16.97 20.17
CA LEU A 464 -46.43 -17.90 19.79
C LEU A 464 -45.78 -17.48 18.47
N ALA A 465 -46.58 -17.12 17.45
CA ALA A 465 -46.09 -16.63 16.17
C ALA A 465 -45.28 -15.32 16.32
N SER A 466 -45.78 -14.40 17.18
CA SER A 466 -45.06 -13.15 17.48
C SER A 466 -43.73 -13.40 18.18
N ALA A 467 -43.67 -14.27 19.18
CA ALA A 467 -42.46 -14.64 19.89
C ALA A 467 -41.46 -15.36 18.96
N ALA A 468 -41.96 -16.26 18.08
CA ALA A 468 -41.15 -16.90 17.05
C ALA A 468 -40.50 -15.91 16.09
N GLY A 469 -41.25 -14.88 15.65
CA GLY A 469 -40.74 -13.80 14.81
C GLY A 469 -39.67 -12.95 15.53
N ALA A 470 -39.77 -12.82 16.86
CA ALA A 470 -38.73 -12.12 17.64
C ALA A 470 -37.44 -12.95 17.82
N ILE A 471 -37.54 -14.30 17.88
CA ILE A 471 -36.40 -15.20 17.93
C ILE A 471 -35.65 -15.21 16.59
N GLY A 472 -36.38 -15.32 15.47
CA GLY A 472 -35.81 -15.45 14.12
C GLY A 472 -35.44 -14.13 13.44
N ARG A 473 -35.53 -12.99 14.14
CA ARG A 473 -35.19 -11.70 13.55
C ARG A 473 -33.68 -11.60 13.39
N PRO A 474 -33.15 -11.60 12.14
CA PRO A 474 -31.73 -11.36 11.93
C PRO A 474 -31.40 -9.96 12.44
N GLU A 475 -30.24 -9.81 13.07
CA GLU A 475 -29.72 -8.47 13.32
C GLU A 475 -29.58 -7.74 11.98
N ALA A 476 -30.24 -6.59 11.85
CA ALA A 476 -30.25 -5.76 10.63
C ALA A 476 -28.90 -5.05 10.38
N ASP A 477 -27.86 -5.41 11.11
CA ASP A 477 -26.53 -4.81 10.96
C ASP A 477 -25.73 -5.63 9.94
N GLY A 478 -25.41 -4.93 8.87
CA GLY A 478 -24.75 -5.31 7.66
C GLY A 478 -23.83 -6.50 7.73
N GLU A 479 -23.96 -7.34 6.75
CA GLU A 479 -22.99 -8.38 6.41
C GLU A 479 -21.59 -7.82 6.58
N VAL A 480 -20.84 -8.31 7.60
CA VAL A 480 -19.38 -8.14 7.61
C VAL A 480 -18.91 -8.90 6.39
N THR A 481 -18.73 -8.16 5.31
CA THR A 481 -18.52 -8.69 3.97
C THR A 481 -17.19 -9.41 3.82
N GLN A 482 -16.26 -9.22 4.77
CA GLN A 482 -14.95 -9.89 4.74
C GLN A 482 -14.59 -10.48 6.11
N PRO A 483 -14.09 -11.73 6.16
CA PRO A 483 -13.52 -12.31 7.36
C PRO A 483 -12.38 -11.45 7.90
N LEU A 484 -12.27 -11.29 9.22
CA LEU A 484 -11.15 -10.59 9.85
C LEU A 484 -9.80 -11.25 9.51
N ALA A 485 -9.77 -12.57 9.33
CA ALA A 485 -8.60 -13.32 8.87
C ALA A 485 -8.09 -12.83 7.51
N GLU A 486 -8.96 -12.55 6.56
CA GLU A 486 -8.56 -12.00 5.26
C GLU A 486 -7.93 -10.60 5.39
N SER A 487 -8.48 -9.79 6.29
CA SER A 487 -7.90 -8.48 6.62
C SER A 487 -6.51 -8.62 7.24
N LEU A 488 -6.32 -9.60 8.13
CA LEU A 488 -5.04 -9.91 8.76
C LEU A 488 -4.00 -10.40 7.75
N ASP A 489 -4.39 -11.28 6.82
CA ASP A 489 -3.50 -11.79 5.78
C ASP A 489 -3.02 -10.66 4.87
N ARG A 490 -3.87 -9.72 4.50
CA ARG A 490 -3.49 -8.52 3.73
C ARG A 490 -2.50 -7.63 4.50
N ILE A 491 -2.71 -7.46 5.81
CA ILE A 491 -1.77 -6.71 6.66
C ILE A 491 -0.41 -7.41 6.71
N ARG A 492 -0.39 -8.74 6.87
CA ARG A 492 0.85 -9.54 6.87
C ARG A 492 1.61 -9.42 5.55
N GLU A 493 0.91 -9.59 4.43
CA GLU A 493 1.52 -9.46 3.11
C GLU A 493 2.07 -8.04 2.88
N GLY A 494 1.34 -7.01 3.32
CA GLY A 494 1.80 -5.62 3.29
C GLY A 494 3.07 -5.41 4.10
N SER A 495 3.11 -5.93 5.33
CA SER A 495 4.28 -5.84 6.22
C SER A 495 5.50 -6.60 5.69
N VAL A 496 5.32 -7.77 5.07
CA VAL A 496 6.42 -8.53 4.44
C VAL A 496 6.98 -7.76 3.26
N ARG A 497 6.14 -7.30 2.32
CA ARG A 497 6.56 -6.53 1.15
C ARG A 497 7.29 -5.24 1.53
N MET A 498 6.82 -4.57 2.57
CA MET A 498 7.47 -3.37 3.08
C MET A 498 8.85 -3.68 3.69
N ARG A 499 8.97 -4.75 4.46
CA ARG A 499 10.25 -5.17 5.06
C ARG A 499 11.28 -5.53 3.99
N GLU A 500 10.87 -6.26 2.96
CA GLU A 500 11.70 -6.59 1.81
C GLU A 500 12.15 -5.32 1.05
N GLY A 501 11.24 -4.37 0.82
CA GLY A 501 11.55 -3.09 0.20
C GLY A 501 12.52 -2.23 1.02
N LEU A 502 12.36 -2.19 2.34
CA LEU A 502 13.25 -1.45 3.24
C LEU A 502 14.62 -2.13 3.44
N ALA A 503 14.68 -3.46 3.39
CA ALA A 503 15.95 -4.20 3.52
C ALA A 503 16.89 -3.90 2.34
N GLY A 504 16.38 -3.87 1.10
CA GLY A 504 17.16 -3.52 -0.09
C GLY A 504 17.67 -2.07 -0.09
N LEU A 505 16.95 -1.18 0.57
CA LEU A 505 17.24 0.26 0.61
C LEU A 505 18.61 0.57 1.24
N GLY A 506 19.00 -0.18 2.27
CA GLY A 506 20.28 0.00 2.95
C GLY A 506 21.48 -0.41 2.11
N ASP A 507 21.34 -1.49 1.36
CA ASP A 507 22.39 -1.99 0.49
C ASP A 507 22.57 -1.07 -0.73
N ASP A 508 21.45 -0.61 -1.32
CA ASP A 508 21.45 0.34 -2.42
C ASP A 508 22.05 1.70 -2.00
N ALA A 509 21.69 2.24 -0.82
CA ALA A 509 22.26 3.49 -0.30
C ALA A 509 23.78 3.38 -0.02
N THR A 510 24.24 2.23 0.46
CA THR A 510 25.66 1.95 0.67
C THR A 510 26.39 1.89 -0.68
N ALA A 511 25.84 1.17 -1.65
CA ALA A 511 26.40 1.07 -2.99
C ALA A 511 26.49 2.44 -3.68
N ILE A 512 25.46 3.29 -3.55
CA ILE A 512 25.46 4.67 -4.05
C ILE A 512 26.61 5.45 -3.41
N SER A 513 26.75 5.40 -2.09
CA SER A 513 27.78 6.14 -1.36
C SER A 513 29.20 5.71 -1.77
N ASP A 514 29.46 4.41 -1.87
CA ASP A 514 30.77 3.87 -2.25
C ASP A 514 31.13 4.18 -3.70
N MET A 515 30.14 4.08 -4.61
CA MET A 515 30.33 4.40 -6.02
C MET A 515 30.63 5.89 -6.23
N LEU A 516 29.90 6.78 -5.54
CA LEU A 516 30.13 8.22 -5.59
C LEU A 516 31.51 8.58 -5.06
N ARG A 517 31.94 7.98 -3.95
CA ARG A 517 33.29 8.21 -3.39
C ARG A 517 34.34 7.76 -4.40
N THR A 518 34.23 6.57 -4.95
CA THR A 518 35.17 6.05 -5.95
C THR A 518 35.20 6.93 -7.20
N THR A 519 34.06 7.41 -7.67
CA THR A 519 33.96 8.32 -8.83
C THR A 519 34.62 9.65 -8.52
N THR A 520 34.36 10.25 -7.36
CA THR A 520 34.94 11.52 -6.95
C THR A 520 36.48 11.42 -6.84
N ASP A 521 36.96 10.31 -6.29
CA ASP A 521 38.43 10.06 -6.14
C ASP A 521 39.10 9.75 -7.48
N SER A 522 38.39 9.13 -8.45
CA SER A 522 38.94 8.76 -9.76
C SER A 522 39.05 9.94 -10.74
N VAL A 523 38.16 10.92 -10.61
CA VAL A 523 38.13 12.12 -11.47
C VAL A 523 38.79 13.28 -10.73
N ASP A 524 40.14 13.35 -10.73
CA ASP A 524 40.88 14.50 -10.21
C ASP A 524 40.80 15.68 -11.19
N CYS A 525 39.62 16.29 -11.26
CA CYS A 525 39.31 17.39 -12.16
C CYS A 525 40.20 18.62 -11.91
N HIS A 526 40.59 18.82 -10.67
CA HIS A 526 41.38 20.00 -10.30
C HIS A 526 42.81 19.90 -10.81
N ALA A 527 43.47 18.77 -10.61
CA ALA A 527 44.81 18.52 -11.13
C ALA A 527 44.85 18.57 -12.65
N VAL A 528 43.88 17.95 -13.32
CA VAL A 528 43.79 17.97 -14.79
C VAL A 528 43.55 19.37 -15.33
N GLY A 529 42.62 20.15 -14.75
CA GLY A 529 42.34 21.52 -15.15
C GLY A 529 43.53 22.46 -14.89
N GLY A 530 44.28 22.24 -13.81
CA GLY A 530 45.53 22.95 -13.51
C GLY A 530 46.62 22.65 -14.55
N THR A 531 46.86 21.37 -14.81
CA THR A 531 47.84 20.94 -15.83
C THR A 531 47.52 21.47 -17.23
N LEU A 532 46.24 21.49 -17.63
CA LEU A 532 45.83 22.06 -18.91
C LEU A 532 46.06 23.57 -18.98
N ALA A 533 45.81 24.31 -17.89
CA ALA A 533 46.05 25.74 -17.80
C ALA A 533 47.55 26.06 -17.85
N ASP A 534 48.39 25.25 -17.19
CA ASP A 534 49.83 25.36 -17.23
C ASP A 534 50.37 25.10 -18.64
N HIS A 535 49.89 24.06 -19.31
CA HIS A 535 50.26 23.78 -20.71
C HIS A 535 49.84 24.91 -21.66
N ALA A 536 48.65 25.47 -21.48
CA ALA A 536 48.20 26.61 -22.27
C ALA A 536 49.09 27.84 -22.05
N THR A 537 49.52 28.09 -20.82
CA THR A 537 50.44 29.19 -20.47
C THR A 537 51.81 28.97 -21.06
N HIS A 538 52.35 27.75 -20.98
CA HIS A 538 53.61 27.41 -21.63
C HIS A 538 53.55 27.56 -23.14
N LEU A 539 52.43 27.12 -23.76
CA LEU A 539 52.21 27.26 -25.18
C LEU A 539 52.18 28.75 -25.60
N ALA A 540 51.54 29.62 -24.82
CA ALA A 540 51.51 31.05 -25.06
C ALA A 540 52.89 31.67 -25.01
N GLY A 541 53.85 31.12 -24.23
CA GLY A 541 55.24 31.55 -24.18
C GLY A 541 55.99 31.34 -25.52
N PHE A 542 55.56 30.46 -26.38
CA PHE A 542 56.11 30.24 -27.72
C PHE A 542 55.37 31.08 -28.81
N GLY A 543 54.22 31.63 -28.45
CA GLY A 543 53.44 32.49 -29.37
C GLY A 543 54.01 33.88 -29.50
N ALA A 544 53.90 34.48 -30.67
CA ALA A 544 54.20 35.87 -30.90
C ALA A 544 52.93 36.60 -31.35
N THR A 545 52.46 37.53 -30.53
CA THR A 545 51.39 38.46 -30.87
C THR A 545 52.03 39.81 -31.22
N GLY A 546 52.39 40.01 -32.48
CA GLY A 546 52.89 41.30 -32.95
C GLY A 546 52.07 41.80 -34.11
N ASP A 547 51.71 43.10 -34.08
CA ASP A 547 51.08 43.83 -35.21
C ASP A 547 51.89 43.83 -36.52
N ASN A 548 53.10 43.26 -36.51
CA ASN A 548 54.05 43.22 -37.60
C ASN A 548 54.24 41.80 -38.16
N CYS A 549 53.15 41.20 -38.69
CA CYS A 549 53.33 40.04 -39.56
C CYS A 549 53.94 40.52 -40.90
N PRO A 550 55.14 40.02 -41.30
CA PRO A 550 55.73 40.35 -42.62
C PRO A 550 54.77 40.08 -43.75
N ASP A 551 54.68 40.96 -44.73
CA ASP A 551 53.78 40.77 -45.87
C ASP A 551 54.03 39.45 -46.62
N ALA A 552 55.26 38.96 -46.62
CA ALA A 552 55.64 37.67 -47.17
C ALA A 552 55.04 36.46 -46.41
N ALA A 553 54.73 36.60 -45.11
CA ALA A 553 54.17 35.57 -44.28
C ALA A 553 52.62 35.48 -44.38
N LYS A 554 51.95 36.56 -44.78
CA LYS A 554 50.48 36.65 -44.79
C LYS A 554 49.75 35.56 -45.60
N PRO A 555 50.18 35.20 -46.83
CA PRO A 555 49.50 34.14 -47.60
C PRO A 555 49.63 32.78 -46.92
N ALA A 556 50.85 32.40 -46.52
CA ALA A 556 51.07 31.11 -45.84
C ALA A 556 50.34 31.02 -44.49
N LEU A 557 50.26 32.13 -43.75
CA LEU A 557 49.52 32.20 -42.51
C LEU A 557 48.00 32.12 -42.74
N ALA A 558 47.46 32.74 -43.80
CA ALA A 558 46.04 32.63 -44.15
C ALA A 558 45.66 31.20 -44.49
N ASP A 559 46.46 30.54 -45.36
CA ASP A 559 46.21 29.13 -45.74
C ASP A 559 46.31 28.20 -44.51
N LEU A 560 47.27 28.44 -43.62
CA LEU A 560 47.40 27.69 -42.36
C LEU A 560 46.18 27.88 -41.44
N LEU A 561 45.75 29.14 -41.27
CA LEU A 561 44.58 29.43 -40.41
C LEU A 561 43.30 28.79 -41.00
N ASP A 562 43.07 28.83 -42.30
CA ASP A 562 41.96 28.18 -42.96
C ASP A 562 42.01 26.65 -42.79
N ALA A 563 43.21 26.07 -42.92
CA ALA A 563 43.42 24.64 -42.68
C ALA A 563 43.10 24.25 -41.23
N ILE A 564 43.58 25.00 -40.22
CA ILE A 564 43.29 24.78 -38.80
C ILE A 564 41.80 24.98 -38.53
N ARG A 565 41.13 25.99 -39.16
CA ARG A 565 39.70 26.22 -39.05
C ARG A 565 38.87 25.00 -39.44
N SER A 566 39.34 24.25 -40.44
CA SER A 566 38.63 23.03 -40.91
C SER A 566 38.61 21.89 -39.88
N LEU A 567 39.47 21.91 -38.83
CA LEU A 567 39.51 20.96 -37.74
C LEU A 567 38.36 21.18 -36.74
N TYR A 568 37.85 22.41 -36.65
CA TYR A 568 36.93 22.77 -35.57
C TYR A 568 35.55 22.18 -35.71
N THR A 569 35.17 21.41 -34.74
CA THR A 569 33.83 20.84 -34.60
C THR A 569 32.87 21.74 -33.82
N MET A 570 33.43 22.64 -32.95
CA MET A 570 32.63 23.42 -32.01
C MET A 570 32.56 24.91 -32.36
N ALA A 571 31.41 25.53 -32.06
CA ALA A 571 31.17 26.95 -32.32
C ALA A 571 32.16 27.85 -31.54
N ARG A 572 32.55 27.45 -30.33
CA ARG A 572 33.45 28.21 -29.46
C ARG A 572 34.86 28.28 -30.00
N GLU A 573 35.36 27.22 -30.61
CA GLU A 573 36.66 27.21 -31.31
C GLU A 573 36.67 28.18 -32.46
N ARG A 574 35.59 28.19 -33.26
CA ARG A 574 35.43 29.13 -34.38
C ARG A 574 35.34 30.59 -33.92
N GLU A 575 34.76 30.83 -32.73
CA GLU A 575 34.72 32.17 -32.10
C GLU A 575 36.11 32.70 -31.76
N ILE A 576 36.92 31.85 -31.08
CA ILE A 576 38.29 32.21 -30.72
C ILE A 576 39.13 32.42 -31.99
N HIS A 577 38.98 31.52 -32.98
CA HIS A 577 39.69 31.64 -34.25
C HIS A 577 39.44 32.97 -34.95
N ARG A 578 38.18 33.50 -34.97
CA ARG A 578 37.82 34.79 -35.54
C ARG A 578 38.60 35.96 -34.93
N GLN A 579 39.03 35.87 -33.72
CA GLN A 579 39.85 36.89 -33.06
C GLN A 579 41.26 36.99 -33.68
N PHE A 580 41.70 35.93 -34.38
CA PHE A 580 42.99 35.83 -35.08
C PHE A 580 42.84 35.94 -36.63
N ALA A 581 41.64 36.32 -37.16
CA ALA A 581 41.45 36.46 -38.59
C ALA A 581 42.26 37.62 -39.18
N LEU A 582 42.98 37.34 -40.24
CA LEU A 582 43.80 38.34 -40.94
C LEU A 582 43.01 39.24 -41.91
N ARG A 583 41.79 38.80 -42.29
CA ARG A 583 40.88 39.50 -43.19
C ARG A 583 39.75 40.16 -42.44
N PRO A 584 39.49 41.48 -42.64
CA PRO A 584 38.41 42.18 -41.95
C PRO A 584 37.01 41.59 -42.22
N ASP A 585 36.79 40.99 -43.37
CA ASP A 585 35.49 40.40 -43.78
C ASP A 585 35.15 39.12 -43.02
N GLU A 586 36.14 38.40 -42.50
CA GLU A 586 35.93 37.19 -41.68
C GLU A 586 35.65 37.53 -40.21
N ALA A 587 36.13 38.65 -39.74
CA ALA A 587 35.87 39.11 -38.35
C ALA A 587 34.40 39.55 -38.16
N THR A 588 33.70 39.90 -39.25
CA THR A 588 32.30 40.41 -39.23
C THR A 588 31.25 39.41 -39.72
N ALA A 589 31.63 38.22 -40.20
CA ALA A 589 30.68 37.19 -40.59
C ALA A 589 29.92 36.68 -39.37
N ALA A 590 28.67 37.10 -39.26
CA ALA A 590 27.72 36.49 -38.29
C ALA A 590 27.67 34.98 -38.54
N PRO A 591 27.49 34.14 -37.50
CA PRO A 591 27.26 32.72 -37.72
C PRO A 591 26.10 32.56 -38.71
N ALA A 592 26.33 31.81 -39.80
CA ALA A 592 25.24 31.41 -40.70
C ALA A 592 24.19 30.74 -39.82
N ALA A 593 23.02 31.32 -39.75
CA ALA A 593 21.86 30.67 -39.15
C ALA A 593 21.70 29.36 -39.93
N SER A 594 22.04 28.25 -39.33
CA SER A 594 21.57 26.97 -39.82
C SER A 594 20.05 27.04 -39.70
N ASP A 595 19.37 26.89 -40.82
CA ASP A 595 17.94 26.73 -40.87
C ASP A 595 17.52 25.71 -39.79
N ALA A 596 17.03 26.23 -38.68
CA ALA A 596 16.19 25.46 -37.80
C ALA A 596 14.84 25.40 -38.52
N GLU A 597 14.62 24.34 -39.26
CA GLU A 597 13.28 23.90 -39.58
C GLU A 597 12.56 23.71 -38.25
N GLU A 598 11.55 24.54 -38.03
CA GLU A 598 10.49 24.32 -37.09
C GLU A 598 9.84 22.97 -37.44
N GLY A 599 10.19 21.95 -36.71
CA GLY A 599 9.49 20.69 -36.60
C GLY A 599 8.79 20.71 -35.25
N GLU A 600 7.57 21.24 -35.23
CA GLU A 600 6.57 20.69 -34.31
C GLU A 600 6.45 19.22 -34.68
N ASP A 601 6.73 18.35 -33.70
CA ASP A 601 5.89 17.19 -33.41
C ASP A 601 6.51 16.30 -32.34
N ASP A 602 5.66 16.06 -31.35
CA ASP A 602 5.42 14.83 -30.61
C ASP A 602 6.61 14.14 -29.88
N ASP A 603 6.55 14.32 -28.56
CA ASP A 603 6.42 13.29 -27.55
C ASP A 603 6.63 11.87 -28.10
N ASP A 604 7.74 11.28 -27.71
CA ASP A 604 7.85 9.89 -27.27
C ASP A 604 9.32 9.48 -27.10
N GLY A 605 9.65 9.23 -25.87
CA GLY A 605 10.38 8.14 -25.32
C GLY A 605 11.76 7.78 -25.90
N LEU A 606 12.65 7.52 -24.95
CA LEU A 606 13.86 6.71 -25.05
C LEU A 606 15.19 7.48 -25.22
N PHE A 607 15.77 7.83 -24.08
CA PHE A 607 16.97 7.13 -23.54
C PHE A 607 17.31 7.73 -22.19
#